data_a717dd5592034555fd68a21fe92ff4f9
#
_entry.id   a717dd5592034555fd68a21fe92ff4f9
#
_cell.length_a   1.000
_cell.length_b   1.000
_cell.length_c   1.000
_cell.angle_alpha   90.00
_cell.angle_beta   90.00
_cell.angle_gamma   90.00
#
_symmetry.space_group_name_H-M   'P 1'
#
loop_
_entity.id
_entity.type
_entity.pdbx_description
1 polymer ?
#
loop_
_entity_poly.entity_id
_entity_poly.type
_entity_poly.pdbx_seq_one_letter_code
_entity_poly.pdbx_strand_id
1 'polypeptide(L)'
;MSNLGELRNLGIALKKRNGQFKTKCPKCSQSRKNKREQCLSVDVDKGLYNCHNCGWAGSVSKFSTRVDYALPPKEATGINERVLKWFDTRAISENTLLHWKIGESLEFMPQVNKKRRVINFNYYRDNKLINVKFRDSQKNFKMVSGAEMIFYGLDNIEKLDIVYIVEGEIDALSMHEAGMYSVCSVPNGASKGNQKLEYLDNCYKYFLNKKTIVLCTDNDEAGLLLRNELARRFGFYKCKYVDFGDYKDANETLVKEGKEVLRDLIKNAKNFPLEGVLNIDNIWKNVLSYNEKGIKNYSIGMGNSDNFFKLALGEWSVVTGIPNSGKSDIVDQICCNMATKYGFRCAMFSPESFPYEGHIKRIANKLNEKNCTNEDLNNTKDFIQDHFNWIKIDLENLTLKGILKAFRELVFQKGINICVIDPYNMLDHSAQRDYSYVGRILSQITQFCQQTKTHLFLVAHPRKIESIEGTYKKPTLYDISGSADFFNKAYNGLIIYRCIGQKSKYKSDVIKIYIEKVKRKENGQLGNFEIAPDFYNGGVYKALAAENKTLEVIKDTNIPF
;
A
#
# COMPACT_ATOMS: atom_id res chain seq x y z
N MET A 1 -2.39 19.49 17.22
CA MET A 1 -1.95 20.90 17.53
C MET A 1 -2.45 21.77 16.39
N SER A 2 -2.86 23.03 16.68
CA SER A 2 -3.34 23.94 15.63
C SER A 2 -2.18 24.39 14.74
N ASN A 3 -2.45 24.71 13.46
CA ASN A 3 -1.45 25.28 12.54
C ASN A 3 -0.67 26.45 13.17
N LEU A 4 -1.33 27.23 14.03
CA LEU A 4 -0.73 28.30 14.81
C LEU A 4 0.41 27.84 15.72
N GLY A 5 0.23 26.71 16.41
CA GLY A 5 1.25 26.16 17.32
C GLY A 5 2.45 25.66 16.53
N GLU A 6 2.23 24.96 15.44
CA GLU A 6 3.31 24.41 14.62
C GLU A 6 4.09 25.48 13.85
N LEU A 7 3.41 26.51 13.32
CA LEU A 7 4.09 27.66 12.72
C LEU A 7 4.97 28.43 13.72
N ARG A 8 4.54 28.54 14.99
CA ARG A 8 5.37 29.10 16.07
C ARG A 8 6.59 28.25 16.38
N ASN A 9 6.45 26.92 16.41
CA ASN A 9 7.56 26.01 16.64
C ASN A 9 8.64 26.10 15.55
N LEU A 10 8.29 26.52 14.34
CA LEU A 10 9.23 26.85 13.27
C LEU A 10 9.91 28.22 13.41
N GLY A 11 9.66 28.92 14.52
CA GLY A 11 10.23 30.25 14.77
C GLY A 11 9.56 31.39 13.98
N ILE A 12 8.39 31.14 13.38
CA ILE A 12 7.67 32.15 12.59
C ILE A 12 6.91 33.09 13.52
N ALA A 13 7.24 34.39 13.47
CA ALA A 13 6.51 35.41 14.23
C ALA A 13 5.13 35.64 13.61
N LEU A 14 4.08 35.19 14.32
CA LEU A 14 2.70 35.31 13.86
C LEU A 14 2.09 36.66 14.23
N LYS A 15 1.67 37.42 13.23
CA LYS A 15 0.99 38.72 13.38
C LYS A 15 -0.52 38.62 13.47
N LYS A 16 -1.08 37.53 12.92
CA LYS A 16 -2.52 37.25 12.90
C LYS A 16 -2.78 35.82 13.36
N ARG A 17 -3.97 35.56 13.85
CA ARG A 17 -4.39 34.21 14.26
C ARG A 17 -5.04 33.41 13.12
N ASN A 18 -5.42 34.06 12.02
CA ASN A 18 -6.03 33.49 10.82
C ASN A 18 -5.67 34.33 9.58
N GLY A 19 -5.93 33.81 8.39
CA GLY A 19 -5.69 34.46 7.10
C GLY A 19 -4.21 34.56 6.72
N GLN A 20 -3.96 35.37 5.70
CA GLN A 20 -2.63 35.55 5.12
C GLN A 20 -1.97 36.86 5.60
N PHE A 21 -0.64 36.81 5.78
CA PHE A 21 0.19 37.96 6.09
C PHE A 21 1.66 37.72 5.74
N LYS A 22 2.43 38.84 5.72
CA LYS A 22 3.90 38.75 5.57
C LYS A 22 4.60 39.04 6.90
N THR A 23 5.71 38.31 7.14
CA THR A 23 6.55 38.47 8.33
C THR A 23 8.02 38.27 7.98
N LYS A 24 8.92 38.43 8.96
CA LYS A 24 10.34 38.15 8.77
C LYS A 24 10.58 36.65 8.70
N CYS A 25 11.50 36.24 7.83
CA CYS A 25 11.90 34.84 7.74
C CYS A 25 12.90 34.48 8.86
N PRO A 26 12.64 33.48 9.69
CA PRO A 26 13.57 33.09 10.75
C PRO A 26 14.91 32.58 10.20
N LYS A 27 14.93 32.01 9.00
CA LYS A 27 16.15 31.45 8.40
C LYS A 27 17.07 32.49 7.73
N CYS A 28 16.53 33.52 7.10
CA CYS A 28 17.37 34.44 6.32
C CYS A 28 17.36 35.90 6.75
N SER A 29 16.44 36.33 7.63
CA SER A 29 16.35 37.76 7.97
C SER A 29 17.53 38.27 8.79
N GLN A 30 18.22 37.40 9.55
CA GLN A 30 19.38 37.79 10.34
C GLN A 30 20.67 37.99 9.52
N SER A 31 20.81 37.24 8.42
CA SER A 31 21.99 37.30 7.53
C SER A 31 21.91 38.33 6.42
N ARG A 32 20.79 39.08 6.31
CA ARG A 32 20.54 40.04 5.23
C ARG A 32 20.97 41.46 5.56
N LYS A 33 21.29 42.25 4.51
CA LYS A 33 21.54 43.69 4.65
C LYS A 33 20.31 44.43 5.24
N ASN A 34 19.11 44.11 4.77
CA ASN A 34 17.85 44.67 5.32
C ASN A 34 17.17 43.64 6.25
N LYS A 35 17.52 43.66 7.53
CA LYS A 35 16.97 42.79 8.59
C LYS A 35 15.50 43.03 8.93
N ARG A 36 14.90 44.13 8.43
CA ARG A 36 13.50 44.51 8.71
C ARG A 36 12.52 44.00 7.67
N GLU A 37 12.97 43.58 6.52
CA GLU A 37 12.13 43.15 5.41
C GLU A 37 11.29 41.89 5.72
N GLN A 38 10.00 41.97 5.39
CA GLN A 38 9.03 40.90 5.59
C GLN A 38 8.92 40.04 4.35
N CYS A 39 9.89 39.17 4.17
CA CYS A 39 10.04 38.31 2.98
C CYS A 39 9.33 36.95 3.07
N LEU A 40 8.76 36.63 4.25
CA LEU A 40 8.03 35.37 4.47
C LEU A 40 6.53 35.62 4.39
N SER A 41 5.87 35.05 3.40
CA SER A 41 4.42 34.96 3.32
C SER A 41 3.93 33.77 4.14
N VAL A 42 2.89 33.97 4.95
CA VAL A 42 2.30 32.92 5.81
C VAL A 42 0.78 32.94 5.60
N ASP A 43 0.20 31.75 5.40
CA ASP A 43 -1.23 31.49 5.42
C ASP A 43 -1.52 30.59 6.62
N VAL A 44 -2.11 31.15 7.66
CA VAL A 44 -2.36 30.43 8.92
C VAL A 44 -3.43 29.38 8.76
N ASP A 45 -4.47 29.65 7.97
CA ASP A 45 -5.61 28.75 7.80
C ASP A 45 -5.18 27.48 7.06
N LYS A 46 -4.34 27.66 6.05
CA LYS A 46 -3.76 26.56 5.28
C LYS A 46 -2.48 26.01 5.88
N GLY A 47 -1.91 26.65 6.91
CA GLY A 47 -0.64 26.26 7.51
C GLY A 47 0.55 26.37 6.55
N LEU A 48 0.47 27.23 5.51
CA LEU A 48 1.49 27.38 4.48
C LEU A 48 2.42 28.54 4.80
N TYR A 49 3.68 28.41 4.42
CA TYR A 49 4.65 29.49 4.46
C TYR A 49 5.60 29.42 3.26
N ASN A 50 6.00 30.58 2.76
CA ASN A 50 6.94 30.71 1.65
C ASN A 50 7.79 32.00 1.77
N CYS A 51 9.10 31.86 1.80
CA CYS A 51 10.04 32.96 1.81
C CYS A 51 10.49 33.29 0.38
N HIS A 52 10.09 34.44 -0.14
CA HIS A 52 10.46 34.91 -1.47
C HIS A 52 11.95 35.25 -1.64
N ASN A 53 12.73 35.26 -0.54
CA ASN A 53 14.15 35.58 -0.61
C ASN A 53 15.06 34.35 -0.58
N CYS A 54 14.86 33.42 0.35
CA CYS A 54 15.72 32.24 0.49
C CYS A 54 15.04 30.95 0.01
N GLY A 55 13.84 31.02 -0.54
CA GLY A 55 13.10 29.85 -1.00
C GLY A 55 12.58 28.92 0.11
N TRP A 56 12.80 29.26 1.41
CA TRP A 56 12.30 28.45 2.48
C TRP A 56 10.77 28.45 2.50
N ALA A 57 10.20 27.32 2.12
CA ALA A 57 8.77 27.12 2.01
C ALA A 57 8.36 25.78 2.64
N GLY A 58 7.10 25.66 3.03
CA GLY A 58 6.55 24.42 3.54
C GLY A 58 5.12 24.55 3.99
N SER A 59 4.57 23.44 4.47
CA SER A 59 3.26 23.37 5.09
C SER A 59 3.37 22.72 6.45
N VAL A 60 2.72 23.33 7.47
CA VAL A 60 2.53 22.71 8.79
C VAL A 60 1.14 22.07 8.89
N SER A 61 0.23 22.35 7.96
CA SER A 61 -0.97 21.54 7.85
C SER A 61 -0.54 20.17 7.37
N LYS A 62 -0.57 19.20 8.27
CA LYS A 62 -0.72 17.83 7.84
C LYS A 62 -1.96 17.87 6.96
N PHE A 63 -1.84 17.48 5.70
CA PHE A 63 -2.99 17.14 4.86
C PHE A 63 -3.67 15.91 5.50
N SER A 64 -4.31 16.10 6.64
CA SER A 64 -5.47 15.34 6.97
C SER A 64 -6.57 15.98 6.15
N THR A 65 -6.99 15.35 5.08
CA THR A 65 -8.41 15.42 4.72
C THR A 65 -9.11 15.08 6.03
N ARG A 66 -9.63 16.10 6.75
CA ARG A 66 -10.56 15.85 7.83
C ARG A 66 -11.76 15.19 7.16
N VAL A 67 -11.76 13.87 7.20
CA VAL A 67 -12.99 13.14 6.96
C VAL A 67 -13.87 13.54 8.14
N ASP A 68 -14.95 14.26 7.90
CA ASP A 68 -15.94 14.59 8.91
C ASP A 68 -16.73 13.30 9.19
N TYR A 69 -16.28 12.57 10.20
CA TYR A 69 -16.95 11.36 10.63
C TYR A 69 -18.26 11.68 11.37
N ALA A 70 -19.28 10.87 11.14
CA ALA A 70 -20.51 10.93 11.91
C ALA A 70 -20.23 10.63 13.38
N LEU A 71 -20.85 11.39 14.27
CA LEU A 71 -20.78 11.13 15.70
C LEU A 71 -21.61 9.88 16.04
N PRO A 72 -21.11 8.97 16.90
CA PRO A 72 -21.89 7.84 17.37
C PRO A 72 -23.06 8.30 18.25
N PRO A 73 -24.10 7.47 18.39
CA PRO A 73 -25.18 7.77 19.31
C PRO A 73 -24.66 7.85 20.75
N LYS A 74 -25.48 8.41 21.66
CA LYS A 74 -25.15 8.44 23.08
C LYS A 74 -24.85 7.01 23.56
N GLU A 75 -23.80 6.87 24.36
CA GLU A 75 -23.39 5.59 24.94
C GLU A 75 -24.58 4.93 25.65
N ALA A 76 -24.88 3.69 25.27
CA ALA A 76 -25.81 2.84 26.01
C ALA A 76 -24.97 1.84 26.79
N THR A 77 -25.10 1.88 28.11
CA THR A 77 -24.47 0.94 29.03
C THR A 77 -25.57 0.21 29.83
N GLY A 78 -25.23 -1.00 30.26
CA GLY A 78 -26.19 -1.85 30.96
C GLY A 78 -26.86 -2.85 30.04
N ILE A 79 -27.01 -4.04 30.54
CA ILE A 79 -27.56 -5.22 29.84
C ILE A 79 -28.55 -5.93 30.75
N ASN A 80 -29.57 -6.55 30.17
CA ASN A 80 -30.57 -7.30 30.92
C ASN A 80 -30.10 -8.75 31.21
N GLU A 81 -30.81 -9.44 32.12
CA GLU A 81 -30.48 -10.82 32.48
C GLU A 81 -30.40 -11.79 31.30
N ARG A 82 -31.19 -11.58 30.25
CA ARG A 82 -31.19 -12.47 29.07
C ARG A 82 -29.87 -12.33 28.30
N VAL A 83 -29.35 -11.12 28.20
CA VAL A 83 -28.05 -10.86 27.54
C VAL A 83 -26.91 -11.37 28.41
N LEU A 84 -27.00 -11.21 29.75
CA LEU A 84 -26.06 -11.81 30.71
C LEU A 84 -25.97 -13.33 30.54
N LYS A 85 -27.12 -14.03 30.57
CA LYS A 85 -27.19 -15.47 30.34
C LYS A 85 -26.61 -15.90 29.00
N TRP A 86 -26.80 -15.10 27.96
CA TRP A 86 -26.22 -15.40 26.66
C TRP A 86 -24.71 -15.31 26.69
N PHE A 87 -24.11 -14.30 27.34
CA PHE A 87 -22.66 -14.20 27.51
C PHE A 87 -22.10 -15.31 28.41
N ASP A 88 -22.86 -15.74 29.42
CA ASP A 88 -22.48 -16.87 30.27
C ASP A 88 -22.35 -18.17 29.47
N THR A 89 -23.21 -18.42 28.48
CA THR A 89 -23.02 -19.55 27.52
C THR A 89 -21.75 -19.44 26.67
N ARG A 90 -21.12 -18.28 26.69
CA ARG A 90 -19.84 -17.98 26.02
C ARG A 90 -18.65 -17.96 26.97
N ALA A 91 -18.86 -18.37 28.22
CA ALA A 91 -17.88 -18.30 29.30
C ALA A 91 -17.33 -16.90 29.53
N ILE A 92 -18.13 -15.86 29.32
CA ILE A 92 -17.78 -14.44 29.51
C ILE A 92 -18.53 -13.92 30.73
N SER A 93 -17.78 -13.47 31.74
CA SER A 93 -18.30 -13.00 33.01
C SER A 93 -18.86 -11.58 32.94
N GLU A 94 -19.76 -11.25 33.88
CA GLU A 94 -20.32 -9.91 34.03
C GLU A 94 -19.22 -8.84 34.24
N ASN A 95 -18.17 -9.16 34.99
CA ASN A 95 -17.05 -8.26 35.22
C ASN A 95 -16.36 -7.85 33.89
N THR A 96 -16.20 -8.81 32.99
CA THR A 96 -15.65 -8.53 31.64
C THR A 96 -16.60 -7.63 30.86
N LEU A 97 -17.90 -7.86 30.91
CA LEU A 97 -18.89 -7.03 30.20
C LEU A 97 -18.93 -5.60 30.73
N LEU A 98 -18.80 -5.40 32.03
CA LEU A 98 -18.72 -4.09 32.67
C LEU A 98 -17.42 -3.36 32.25
N HIS A 99 -16.28 -4.06 32.31
CA HIS A 99 -14.99 -3.50 31.89
C HIS A 99 -15.03 -3.03 30.43
N TRP A 100 -15.63 -3.81 29.54
CA TRP A 100 -15.72 -3.49 28.12
C TRP A 100 -16.91 -2.59 27.78
N LYS A 101 -17.67 -2.14 28.79
CA LYS A 101 -18.82 -1.24 28.65
C LYS A 101 -19.82 -1.75 27.62
N ILE A 102 -20.13 -3.05 27.67
CA ILE A 102 -21.16 -3.64 26.82
C ILE A 102 -22.51 -3.05 27.16
N GLY A 103 -23.28 -2.70 26.16
CA GLY A 103 -24.62 -2.13 26.34
C GLY A 103 -25.68 -2.84 25.53
N GLU A 104 -26.92 -2.43 25.74
CA GLU A 104 -28.09 -2.88 24.98
C GLU A 104 -28.89 -1.67 24.50
N SER A 105 -29.42 -1.75 23.30
CA SER A 105 -30.31 -0.71 22.74
C SER A 105 -31.38 -1.32 21.82
N LEU A 106 -32.30 -0.47 21.35
CA LEU A 106 -33.29 -0.83 20.34
C LEU A 106 -32.89 -0.13 19.02
N GLU A 107 -32.42 -0.91 18.05
CA GLU A 107 -31.89 -0.39 16.79
C GLU A 107 -32.65 -0.94 15.57
N PHE A 108 -32.75 -0.12 14.54
CA PHE A 108 -33.25 -0.58 13.24
C PHE A 108 -32.17 -1.40 12.55
N MET A 109 -32.50 -2.66 12.21
CA MET A 109 -31.61 -3.60 11.55
C MET A 109 -32.04 -3.74 10.08
N PRO A 110 -31.23 -3.23 9.11
CA PRO A 110 -31.60 -3.24 7.68
C PRO A 110 -31.80 -4.64 7.12
N GLN A 111 -31.06 -5.63 7.61
CA GLN A 111 -31.11 -7.02 7.13
C GLN A 111 -32.48 -7.67 7.33
N VAL A 112 -33.21 -7.24 8.36
CA VAL A 112 -34.54 -7.75 8.69
C VAL A 112 -35.62 -6.69 8.59
N ASN A 113 -35.28 -5.48 8.18
CA ASN A 113 -36.17 -4.32 8.00
C ASN A 113 -37.07 -4.04 9.24
N LYS A 114 -36.52 -4.20 10.45
CA LYS A 114 -37.27 -4.03 11.73
C LYS A 114 -36.34 -3.49 12.82
N LYS A 115 -36.96 -2.81 13.81
CA LYS A 115 -36.25 -2.50 15.07
C LYS A 115 -36.09 -3.80 15.88
N ARG A 116 -34.87 -4.00 16.38
CA ARG A 116 -34.47 -5.15 17.21
C ARG A 116 -33.76 -4.69 18.47
N ARG A 117 -33.89 -5.43 19.55
CA ARG A 117 -32.93 -5.31 20.65
C ARG A 117 -31.58 -5.86 20.21
N VAL A 118 -30.54 -5.11 20.46
CA VAL A 118 -29.17 -5.40 20.00
C VAL A 118 -28.19 -5.23 21.15
N ILE A 119 -27.13 -6.02 21.11
CA ILE A 119 -25.94 -5.84 21.94
C ILE A 119 -25.09 -4.75 21.28
N ASN A 120 -24.64 -3.79 22.08
CA ASN A 120 -23.80 -2.69 21.66
C ASN A 120 -22.36 -2.97 22.05
N PHE A 121 -21.48 -3.10 21.06
CA PHE A 121 -20.04 -3.08 21.26
C PHE A 121 -19.57 -1.65 21.02
N ASN A 122 -19.12 -0.99 22.09
CA ASN A 122 -18.76 0.41 22.09
C ASN A 122 -17.25 0.56 21.78
N TYR A 123 -16.89 1.29 20.73
CA TYR A 123 -15.52 1.49 20.27
C TYR A 123 -14.98 2.82 20.79
N TYR A 124 -13.94 2.77 21.62
CA TYR A 124 -13.35 3.94 22.24
C TYR A 124 -11.95 4.22 21.71
N ARG A 125 -11.62 5.51 21.68
CA ARG A 125 -10.30 6.04 21.46
C ARG A 125 -10.07 7.24 22.38
N ASP A 126 -9.00 7.19 23.18
CA ASP A 126 -8.69 8.21 24.19
C ASP A 126 -9.90 8.48 25.13
N ASN A 127 -10.57 7.40 25.57
CA ASN A 127 -11.81 7.39 26.38
C ASN A 127 -13.03 8.09 25.74
N LYS A 128 -13.01 8.35 24.44
CA LYS A 128 -14.15 8.90 23.70
C LYS A 128 -14.79 7.82 22.86
N LEU A 129 -16.13 7.76 22.89
CA LEU A 129 -16.89 6.88 22.01
C LEU A 129 -16.75 7.36 20.56
N ILE A 130 -16.22 6.51 19.68
CA ILE A 130 -15.94 6.80 18.27
C ILE A 130 -16.94 6.10 17.36
N ASN A 131 -17.32 4.86 17.68
CA ASN A 131 -18.23 4.07 16.89
C ASN A 131 -18.98 3.07 17.78
N VAL A 132 -20.06 2.51 17.29
CA VAL A 132 -20.80 1.42 17.94
C VAL A 132 -21.14 0.35 16.91
N LYS A 133 -20.85 -0.91 17.25
CA LYS A 133 -21.28 -2.07 16.46
C LYS A 133 -22.44 -2.74 17.18
N PHE A 134 -23.53 -2.89 16.46
CA PHE A 134 -24.77 -3.47 16.94
C PHE A 134 -24.89 -4.91 16.47
N ARG A 135 -25.30 -5.83 17.36
CA ARG A 135 -25.52 -7.23 17.04
C ARG A 135 -26.88 -7.69 17.56
N ASP A 136 -27.72 -8.19 16.67
CA ASP A 136 -28.99 -8.82 17.09
C ASP A 136 -28.83 -10.31 17.42
N SER A 137 -29.90 -10.93 17.89
CA SER A 137 -29.95 -12.35 18.27
C SER A 137 -29.76 -13.31 17.08
N GLN A 138 -29.95 -12.85 15.84
CA GLN A 138 -29.82 -13.64 14.62
C GLN A 138 -28.43 -13.48 13.96
N LYS A 139 -27.45 -12.87 14.66
CA LYS A 139 -26.11 -12.54 14.15
C LYS A 139 -26.11 -11.53 12.99
N ASN A 140 -27.11 -10.65 12.89
CA ASN A 140 -27.03 -9.52 12.02
C ASN A 140 -26.20 -8.42 12.69
N PHE A 141 -25.34 -7.77 11.91
CA PHE A 141 -24.46 -6.71 12.38
C PHE A 141 -24.73 -5.40 11.64
N LYS A 142 -24.58 -4.30 12.37
CA LYS A 142 -24.65 -2.96 11.83
C LYS A 142 -23.64 -2.09 12.59
N MET A 143 -22.97 -1.19 11.92
CA MET A 143 -22.19 -0.12 12.55
C MET A 143 -22.83 1.24 12.26
N VAL A 144 -22.45 2.26 13.03
CA VAL A 144 -22.92 3.63 12.78
C VAL A 144 -22.41 4.09 11.43
N SER A 145 -23.34 4.44 10.53
CA SER A 145 -23.02 4.86 9.18
C SER A 145 -22.21 6.16 9.20
N GLY A 146 -21.08 6.20 8.47
CA GLY A 146 -20.21 7.37 8.39
C GLY A 146 -19.36 7.63 9.64
N ALA A 147 -19.44 6.80 10.70
CA ALA A 147 -18.55 6.89 11.85
C ALA A 147 -17.17 6.31 11.52
N GLU A 148 -16.14 6.82 12.19
CA GLU A 148 -14.77 6.39 11.97
C GLU A 148 -14.58 4.91 12.33
N MET A 149 -13.90 4.16 11.46
CA MET A 149 -13.55 2.77 11.70
C MET A 149 -12.25 2.70 12.49
N ILE A 150 -12.31 2.09 13.67
CA ILE A 150 -11.14 1.86 14.55
C ILE A 150 -11.17 0.42 15.06
N PHE A 151 -10.08 -0.04 15.68
CA PHE A 151 -10.10 -1.32 16.41
C PHE A 151 -11.01 -1.24 17.63
N TYR A 152 -11.75 -2.31 17.90
CA TYR A 152 -12.44 -2.51 19.17
C TYR A 152 -11.43 -2.78 20.28
N GLY A 153 -11.56 -2.12 21.41
CA GLY A 153 -10.59 -2.22 22.51
C GLY A 153 -9.27 -1.47 22.27
N LEU A 154 -9.27 -0.45 21.41
CA LEU A 154 -8.08 0.32 21.09
C LEU A 154 -7.39 0.94 22.32
N ASP A 155 -8.17 1.40 23.30
CA ASP A 155 -7.63 2.00 24.55
C ASP A 155 -6.90 0.96 25.44
N ASN A 156 -7.23 -0.32 25.30
CA ASN A 156 -6.58 -1.40 26.09
C ASN A 156 -5.14 -1.66 25.67
N ILE A 157 -4.78 -1.30 24.44
CA ILE A 157 -3.43 -1.60 23.91
C ILE A 157 -2.42 -0.46 24.09
N GLU A 158 -2.82 0.71 24.57
CA GLU A 158 -1.99 1.91 24.55
C GLU A 158 -0.67 1.74 25.31
N LYS A 159 -0.69 1.15 26.51
CA LYS A 159 0.43 1.17 27.47
C LYS A 159 1.37 -0.02 27.39
N LEU A 160 1.03 -1.08 26.67
CA LEU A 160 1.79 -2.33 26.68
C LEU A 160 2.55 -2.53 25.36
N ASP A 161 3.74 -3.14 25.46
CA ASP A 161 4.62 -3.44 24.33
C ASP A 161 4.09 -4.60 23.44
N ILE A 162 3.22 -5.45 24.02
CA ILE A 162 2.62 -6.61 23.35
C ILE A 162 1.14 -6.32 23.10
N VAL A 163 0.67 -6.62 21.90
CA VAL A 163 -0.73 -6.50 21.49
C VAL A 163 -1.23 -7.81 20.92
N TYR A 164 -2.42 -8.20 21.34
CA TYR A 164 -3.17 -9.33 20.78
C TYR A 164 -4.25 -8.79 19.84
N ILE A 165 -4.30 -9.28 18.61
CA ILE A 165 -5.32 -8.88 17.62
C ILE A 165 -6.16 -10.10 17.30
N VAL A 166 -7.46 -10.01 17.54
CA VAL A 166 -8.46 -11.04 17.24
C VAL A 166 -9.40 -10.57 16.13
N GLU A 167 -10.22 -11.48 15.62
CA GLU A 167 -11.14 -11.20 14.52
C GLU A 167 -12.48 -10.64 14.95
N GLY A 168 -13.02 -11.07 16.10
CA GLY A 168 -14.32 -10.70 16.61
C GLY A 168 -14.31 -10.04 18.00
N GLU A 169 -15.36 -9.27 18.31
CA GLU A 169 -15.50 -8.62 19.61
C GLU A 169 -15.63 -9.67 20.73
N ILE A 170 -16.31 -10.78 20.45
CA ILE A 170 -16.48 -11.89 21.42
C ILE A 170 -15.13 -12.53 21.73
N ASP A 171 -14.26 -12.67 20.72
CA ASP A 171 -12.92 -13.20 20.93
C ASP A 171 -12.07 -12.27 21.80
N ALA A 172 -12.22 -10.94 21.61
CA ALA A 172 -11.56 -9.97 22.49
C ALA A 172 -12.00 -10.09 23.96
N LEU A 173 -13.29 -10.31 24.19
CA LEU A 173 -13.82 -10.59 25.54
C LEU A 173 -13.27 -11.92 26.08
N SER A 174 -13.18 -12.96 25.25
CA SER A 174 -12.63 -14.27 25.62
C SER A 174 -11.14 -14.20 25.98
N MET A 175 -10.37 -13.41 25.23
CA MET A 175 -8.97 -13.12 25.55
C MET A 175 -8.82 -12.42 26.89
N HIS A 176 -9.72 -11.46 27.18
CA HIS A 176 -9.78 -10.77 28.47
C HIS A 176 -10.04 -11.75 29.61
N GLU A 177 -11.00 -12.67 29.46
CA GLU A 177 -11.28 -13.74 30.42
C GLU A 177 -10.06 -14.63 30.70
N ALA A 178 -9.23 -14.88 29.68
CA ALA A 178 -7.98 -15.61 29.81
C ALA A 178 -6.84 -14.77 30.42
N GLY A 179 -7.09 -13.49 30.78
CA GLY A 179 -6.10 -12.59 31.38
C GLY A 179 -5.20 -11.87 30.37
N MET A 180 -5.58 -11.86 29.08
CA MET A 180 -4.87 -11.12 28.02
C MET A 180 -5.52 -9.75 27.84
N TYR A 181 -5.06 -8.75 28.62
CA TYR A 181 -5.71 -7.45 28.67
C TYR A 181 -5.35 -6.51 27.52
N SER A 182 -4.17 -6.66 26.91
CA SER A 182 -3.74 -5.84 25.76
C SER A 182 -4.29 -6.38 24.44
N VAL A 183 -5.61 -6.50 24.35
CA VAL A 183 -6.29 -7.08 23.21
C VAL A 183 -7.17 -6.08 22.49
N CYS A 184 -7.19 -6.16 21.16
CA CYS A 184 -8.12 -5.45 20.30
C CYS A 184 -8.64 -6.36 19.18
N SER A 185 -9.82 -6.02 18.65
CA SER A 185 -10.45 -6.77 17.55
C SER A 185 -10.58 -5.92 16.31
N VAL A 186 -10.48 -6.54 15.14
CA VAL A 186 -10.79 -5.86 13.87
C VAL A 186 -12.31 -5.59 13.78
N PRO A 187 -12.73 -4.42 13.24
CA PRO A 187 -14.14 -4.03 13.28
C PRO A 187 -15.04 -4.82 12.32
N ASN A 188 -14.51 -5.29 11.19
CA ASN A 188 -15.32 -5.89 10.12
C ASN A 188 -15.12 -7.40 9.95
N GLY A 189 -14.28 -8.03 10.78
CA GLY A 189 -13.89 -9.43 10.59
C GLY A 189 -13.06 -9.64 9.32
N ALA A 190 -12.78 -10.91 9.00
CA ALA A 190 -12.10 -11.29 7.79
C ALA A 190 -13.06 -11.43 6.60
N SER A 191 -12.59 -11.16 5.38
CA SER A 191 -13.33 -11.38 4.15
C SER A 191 -12.47 -12.08 3.09
N LYS A 192 -13.09 -12.87 2.21
CA LYS A 192 -12.38 -13.56 1.12
C LYS A 192 -11.99 -12.63 -0.04
N GLY A 193 -12.43 -11.37 -0.02
CA GLY A 193 -12.16 -10.38 -1.06
C GLY A 193 -11.12 -9.33 -0.65
N ASN A 194 -11.20 -8.17 -1.32
CA ASN A 194 -10.32 -7.03 -1.02
C ASN A 194 -10.62 -6.51 0.39
N GLN A 195 -9.67 -6.66 1.29
CA GLN A 195 -9.84 -6.32 2.70
C GLN A 195 -9.78 -4.80 2.86
N LYS A 196 -10.92 -4.17 3.18
CA LYS A 196 -10.94 -2.76 3.57
C LYS A 196 -10.37 -2.63 4.99
N LEU A 197 -9.11 -2.29 5.11
CA LEU A 197 -8.39 -2.19 6.38
C LEU A 197 -8.14 -0.73 6.78
N GLU A 198 -9.09 0.19 6.50
CA GLU A 198 -8.97 1.63 6.82
C GLU A 198 -8.76 1.89 8.32
N TYR A 199 -9.25 1.00 9.17
CA TYR A 199 -9.02 1.08 10.61
C TYR A 199 -7.52 0.98 10.99
N LEU A 200 -6.68 0.36 10.15
CA LEU A 200 -5.23 0.36 10.35
C LEU A 200 -4.66 1.77 10.16
N ASP A 201 -5.12 2.50 9.15
CA ASP A 201 -4.69 3.87 8.89
C ASP A 201 -5.10 4.80 10.04
N ASN A 202 -6.36 4.65 10.50
CA ASN A 202 -6.94 5.45 11.56
C ASN A 202 -6.27 5.19 12.92
N CYS A 203 -5.72 3.99 13.12
CA CYS A 203 -5.11 3.55 14.38
C CYS A 203 -3.58 3.41 14.33
N TYR A 204 -2.93 3.79 13.23
CA TYR A 204 -1.49 3.60 12.99
C TYR A 204 -0.59 3.97 14.18
N LYS A 205 -0.83 5.14 14.79
CA LYS A 205 -0.02 5.64 15.91
C LYS A 205 0.06 4.71 17.12
N TYR A 206 -1.00 3.91 17.37
CA TYR A 206 -1.07 2.99 18.54
C TYR A 206 -0.18 1.76 18.37
N PHE A 207 0.21 1.43 17.13
CA PHE A 207 1.00 0.25 16.80
C PHE A 207 2.48 0.55 16.51
N LEU A 208 2.86 1.83 16.34
CA LEU A 208 4.23 2.23 15.97
C LEU A 208 5.29 1.69 16.89
N ASN A 209 5.06 1.80 18.21
CA ASN A 209 6.03 1.47 19.25
C ASN A 209 5.84 0.06 19.84
N LYS A 210 4.92 -0.75 19.29
CA LYS A 210 4.71 -2.11 19.77
C LYS A 210 5.88 -3.01 19.37
N LYS A 211 6.38 -3.77 20.33
CA LYS A 211 7.49 -4.71 20.12
C LYS A 211 7.00 -6.03 19.52
N THR A 212 5.83 -6.51 19.96
CA THR A 212 5.27 -7.78 19.52
C THR A 212 3.77 -7.63 19.25
N ILE A 213 3.32 -8.16 18.14
CA ILE A 213 1.91 -8.24 17.75
C ILE A 213 1.56 -9.71 17.57
N VAL A 214 0.63 -10.20 18.38
CA VAL A 214 0.18 -11.60 18.35
C VAL A 214 -1.16 -11.65 17.62
N LEU A 215 -1.18 -12.31 16.47
CA LEU A 215 -2.36 -12.44 15.63
C LEU A 215 -3.14 -13.69 16.01
N CYS A 216 -4.33 -13.51 16.56
CA CYS A 216 -5.22 -14.55 17.05
C CYS A 216 -6.50 -14.56 16.18
N THR A 217 -6.34 -14.64 14.86
CA THR A 217 -7.44 -14.70 13.89
C THR A 217 -8.05 -16.08 13.84
N ASP A 218 -9.28 -16.18 13.30
CA ASP A 218 -9.97 -17.44 13.12
C ASP A 218 -9.14 -18.45 12.32
N ASN A 219 -9.31 -19.72 12.60
CA ASN A 219 -8.57 -20.82 11.95
C ASN A 219 -9.22 -21.26 10.63
N ASP A 220 -9.93 -20.37 9.95
CA ASP A 220 -10.53 -20.60 8.64
C ASP A 220 -9.75 -19.85 7.52
N GLU A 221 -10.14 -20.06 6.28
CA GLU A 221 -9.48 -19.45 5.11
C GLU A 221 -9.46 -17.92 5.18
N ALA A 222 -10.55 -17.30 5.62
CA ALA A 222 -10.66 -15.85 5.71
C ALA A 222 -9.76 -15.30 6.83
N GLY A 223 -9.75 -15.94 8.00
CA GLY A 223 -8.88 -15.58 9.13
C GLY A 223 -7.39 -15.75 8.79
N LEU A 224 -7.02 -16.79 8.03
CA LEU A 224 -5.65 -16.96 7.54
C LEU A 224 -5.23 -15.85 6.57
N LEU A 225 -6.12 -15.41 5.68
CA LEU A 225 -5.86 -14.28 4.79
C LEU A 225 -5.68 -12.98 5.57
N LEU A 226 -6.56 -12.72 6.54
CA LEU A 226 -6.45 -11.55 7.42
C LEU A 226 -5.12 -11.57 8.19
N ARG A 227 -4.75 -12.70 8.79
CA ARG A 227 -3.50 -12.90 9.52
C ARG A 227 -2.28 -12.52 8.67
N ASN A 228 -2.23 -13.03 7.45
CA ASN A 228 -1.11 -12.78 6.56
C ASN A 228 -1.04 -11.31 6.12
N GLU A 229 -2.19 -10.67 5.87
CA GLU A 229 -2.24 -9.26 5.50
C GLU A 229 -1.86 -8.35 6.68
N LEU A 230 -2.33 -8.63 7.90
CA LEU A 230 -1.91 -7.91 9.09
C LEU A 230 -0.40 -8.06 9.33
N ALA A 231 0.13 -9.30 9.23
CA ALA A 231 1.57 -9.54 9.38
C ALA A 231 2.40 -8.83 8.31
N ARG A 232 1.91 -8.77 7.07
CA ARG A 232 2.54 -8.02 5.99
C ARG A 232 2.62 -6.52 6.31
N ARG A 233 1.55 -5.94 6.84
CA ARG A 233 1.49 -4.51 7.15
C ARG A 233 2.28 -4.13 8.39
N PHE A 234 2.16 -4.90 9.47
CA PHE A 234 2.91 -4.66 10.70
C PHE A 234 4.41 -5.03 10.59
N GLY A 235 4.73 -5.93 9.65
CA GLY A 235 6.04 -6.52 9.48
C GLY A 235 6.12 -7.89 10.17
N PHE A 236 6.40 -8.95 9.39
CA PHE A 236 6.46 -10.34 9.87
C PHE A 236 7.38 -10.53 11.08
N TYR A 237 8.46 -9.75 11.17
CA TYR A 237 9.43 -9.82 12.27
C TYR A 237 8.88 -9.37 13.64
N LYS A 238 7.81 -8.56 13.64
CA LYS A 238 7.11 -8.12 14.85
C LYS A 238 5.94 -9.02 15.22
N CYS A 239 5.51 -9.86 14.28
CA CYS A 239 4.28 -10.63 14.42
C CYS A 239 4.54 -12.06 14.88
N LYS A 240 3.65 -12.54 15.73
CA LYS A 240 3.45 -13.95 16.06
C LYS A 240 2.02 -14.32 15.71
N TYR A 241 1.72 -15.60 15.63
CA TYR A 241 0.34 -16.06 15.44
C TYR A 241 0.00 -17.22 16.37
N VAL A 242 -1.24 -17.27 16.77
CA VAL A 242 -1.80 -18.39 17.52
C VAL A 242 -2.36 -19.41 16.53
N ASP A 243 -2.10 -20.66 16.80
CA ASP A 243 -2.71 -21.79 16.11
C ASP A 243 -3.70 -22.44 17.09
N PHE A 244 -4.97 -22.28 16.84
CA PHE A 244 -6.02 -22.83 17.71
C PHE A 244 -6.26 -24.34 17.52
N GLY A 245 -5.47 -25.01 16.64
CA GLY A 245 -5.60 -26.45 16.40
C GLY A 245 -6.98 -26.80 15.81
N ASP A 246 -7.73 -27.63 16.55
CA ASP A 246 -9.07 -28.09 16.12
C ASP A 246 -10.18 -27.08 16.41
N TYR A 247 -9.88 -25.98 17.10
CA TYR A 247 -10.85 -24.93 17.43
C TYR A 247 -10.82 -23.81 16.38
N LYS A 248 -11.98 -23.23 16.15
CA LYS A 248 -12.12 -22.16 15.18
C LYS A 248 -11.45 -20.85 15.65
N ASP A 249 -11.72 -20.45 16.90
CA ASP A 249 -11.41 -19.14 17.43
C ASP A 249 -11.15 -19.18 18.95
N ALA A 250 -10.83 -18.02 19.52
CA ALA A 250 -10.54 -17.88 20.94
C ALA A 250 -11.78 -18.18 21.81
N ASN A 251 -12.99 -17.82 21.36
CA ASN A 251 -14.20 -18.09 22.14
C ASN A 251 -14.55 -19.57 22.16
N GLU A 252 -14.45 -20.28 21.04
CA GLU A 252 -14.69 -21.72 21.01
C GLU A 252 -13.71 -22.46 21.92
N THR A 253 -12.44 -22.08 21.91
CA THR A 253 -11.43 -22.64 22.82
C THR A 253 -11.78 -22.37 24.28
N LEU A 254 -12.16 -21.13 24.62
CA LEU A 254 -12.55 -20.76 25.99
C LEU A 254 -13.74 -21.59 26.50
N VAL A 255 -14.77 -21.75 25.67
CA VAL A 255 -16.00 -22.47 26.03
C VAL A 255 -15.74 -23.96 26.22
N LYS A 256 -14.93 -24.58 25.36
CA LYS A 256 -14.71 -26.03 25.37
C LYS A 256 -13.61 -26.47 26.35
N GLU A 257 -12.55 -25.70 26.47
CA GLU A 257 -11.34 -26.09 27.19
C GLU A 257 -11.01 -25.20 28.40
N GLY A 258 -11.68 -24.04 28.52
CA GLY A 258 -11.46 -23.11 29.62
C GLY A 258 -10.30 -22.15 29.46
N LYS A 259 -10.14 -21.29 30.46
CA LYS A 259 -9.22 -20.14 30.46
C LYS A 259 -7.74 -20.54 30.37
N GLU A 260 -7.37 -21.63 31.05
CA GLU A 260 -5.96 -22.05 31.14
C GLU A 260 -5.43 -22.56 29.81
N VAL A 261 -6.21 -23.38 29.10
CA VAL A 261 -5.83 -23.91 27.78
C VAL A 261 -5.73 -22.78 26.77
N LEU A 262 -6.71 -21.85 26.76
CA LEU A 262 -6.65 -20.66 25.90
C LEU A 262 -5.40 -19.83 26.19
N ARG A 263 -5.08 -19.60 27.46
CA ARG A 263 -3.88 -18.85 27.89
C ARG A 263 -2.59 -19.52 27.42
N ASP A 264 -2.51 -20.84 27.51
CA ASP A 264 -1.32 -21.58 27.12
C ASP A 264 -1.14 -21.61 25.60
N LEU A 265 -2.22 -21.72 24.81
CA LEU A 265 -2.15 -21.56 23.34
C LEU A 265 -1.59 -20.18 22.94
N ILE A 266 -2.04 -19.11 23.62
CA ILE A 266 -1.59 -17.75 23.35
C ILE A 266 -0.11 -17.57 23.74
N LYS A 267 0.33 -18.09 24.90
CA LYS A 267 1.73 -18.03 25.34
C LYS A 267 2.66 -18.77 24.36
N ASN A 268 2.17 -19.85 23.75
CA ASN A 268 2.87 -20.65 22.76
C ASN A 268 2.71 -20.13 21.32
N ALA A 269 2.32 -18.86 21.15
CA ALA A 269 2.20 -18.22 19.84
C ALA A 269 3.47 -18.41 19.00
N LYS A 270 3.29 -18.93 17.79
CA LYS A 270 4.35 -19.25 16.85
C LYS A 270 4.91 -18.00 16.20
N ASN A 271 6.21 -17.94 15.99
CA ASN A 271 6.81 -16.90 15.17
C ASN A 271 6.45 -17.13 13.69
N PHE A 272 6.24 -16.06 12.94
CA PHE A 272 6.37 -16.17 11.49
C PHE A 272 7.81 -16.60 11.17
N PRO A 273 8.03 -17.32 10.06
CA PRO A 273 9.35 -17.81 9.70
C PRO A 273 10.40 -16.71 9.84
N LEU A 274 11.51 -17.01 10.54
CA LEU A 274 12.61 -16.07 10.71
C LEU A 274 13.15 -15.65 9.36
N GLU A 275 13.44 -14.36 9.22
CA GLU A 275 14.14 -13.83 8.05
C GLU A 275 15.47 -14.58 7.90
N GLY A 276 15.59 -15.35 6.81
CA GLY A 276 16.81 -16.11 6.51
C GLY A 276 16.87 -17.59 6.95
N VAL A 277 15.90 -18.08 7.76
CA VAL A 277 15.82 -19.51 8.12
C VAL A 277 14.44 -20.06 7.81
N LEU A 278 14.37 -20.96 6.82
CA LEU A 278 13.13 -21.66 6.47
C LEU A 278 13.06 -22.98 7.23
N ASN A 279 12.05 -23.12 8.11
CA ASN A 279 11.68 -24.43 8.62
C ASN A 279 10.74 -25.10 7.60
N ILE A 280 11.10 -26.28 7.13
CA ILE A 280 10.34 -27.03 6.12
C ILE A 280 8.91 -27.28 6.60
N ASP A 281 8.71 -27.66 7.85
CA ASP A 281 7.37 -27.93 8.41
C ASP A 281 6.44 -26.71 8.31
N ASN A 282 6.99 -25.50 8.53
CA ASN A 282 6.22 -24.26 8.47
C ASN A 282 5.80 -23.87 7.06
N ILE A 283 6.52 -24.32 6.03
CA ILE A 283 6.26 -23.97 4.62
C ILE A 283 5.69 -25.11 3.81
N TRP A 284 5.58 -26.33 4.38
CA TRP A 284 5.21 -27.53 3.61
C TRP A 284 3.85 -27.38 2.91
N LYS A 285 2.84 -26.85 3.59
CA LYS A 285 1.54 -26.55 2.98
C LYS A 285 1.67 -25.59 1.78
N ASN A 286 2.56 -24.61 1.89
CA ASN A 286 2.83 -23.68 0.79
C ASN A 286 3.56 -24.37 -0.37
N VAL A 287 4.44 -25.33 -0.08
CA VAL A 287 5.12 -26.17 -1.11
C VAL A 287 4.09 -26.98 -1.89
N LEU A 288 3.14 -27.61 -1.21
CA LEU A 288 2.07 -28.37 -1.85
C LEU A 288 1.18 -27.45 -2.71
N SER A 289 0.78 -26.30 -2.17
CA SER A 289 -0.01 -25.31 -2.93
C SER A 289 0.76 -24.76 -4.13
N TYR A 290 2.07 -24.55 -4.00
CA TYR A 290 2.92 -24.14 -5.12
C TYR A 290 3.01 -25.22 -6.19
N ASN A 291 3.11 -26.49 -5.80
CA ASN A 291 3.13 -27.62 -6.74
C ASN A 291 1.81 -27.73 -7.54
N GLU A 292 0.68 -27.45 -6.90
CA GLU A 292 -0.64 -27.52 -7.54
C GLU A 292 -0.97 -26.28 -8.41
N LYS A 293 -0.64 -25.08 -7.93
CA LYS A 293 -1.14 -23.81 -8.48
C LYS A 293 -0.05 -22.91 -9.06
N GLY A 294 1.23 -23.25 -8.83
CA GLY A 294 2.36 -22.39 -9.18
C GLY A 294 2.40 -21.07 -8.39
N ILE A 295 3.16 -20.11 -8.90
CA ILE A 295 3.18 -18.74 -8.37
C ILE A 295 1.96 -17.99 -8.90
N LYS A 296 1.30 -17.26 -8.00
CA LYS A 296 0.25 -16.33 -8.42
C LYS A 296 0.89 -15.18 -9.20
N ASN A 297 0.59 -15.11 -10.47
CA ASN A 297 1.00 -14.04 -11.36
C ASN A 297 -0.22 -13.31 -11.94
N TYR A 298 0.02 -12.11 -12.48
CA TYR A 298 -1.03 -11.21 -12.91
C TYR A 298 -0.72 -10.69 -14.30
N SER A 299 -1.71 -10.77 -15.20
CA SER A 299 -1.64 -10.19 -16.54
C SER A 299 -1.53 -8.68 -16.46
N ILE A 300 -0.56 -8.10 -17.16
CA ILE A 300 -0.44 -6.63 -17.26
C ILE A 300 -1.48 -6.01 -18.21
N GLY A 301 -2.26 -6.82 -18.91
CA GLY A 301 -3.38 -6.37 -19.73
C GLY A 301 -3.01 -5.57 -20.98
N MET A 302 -1.85 -5.86 -21.59
CA MET A 302 -1.35 -5.14 -22.77
C MET A 302 -1.12 -6.10 -23.93
N GLY A 303 -2.08 -6.16 -24.83
CA GLY A 303 -1.98 -7.01 -26.03
C GLY A 303 -1.73 -8.48 -25.68
N ASN A 304 -0.76 -9.09 -26.36
CA ASN A 304 -0.33 -10.46 -26.11
C ASN A 304 0.82 -10.57 -25.10
N SER A 305 0.97 -9.56 -24.24
CA SER A 305 2.02 -9.50 -23.20
C SER A 305 2.10 -10.75 -22.32
N ASP A 306 0.97 -11.41 -22.09
CA ASP A 306 0.86 -12.59 -21.20
C ASP A 306 1.69 -13.79 -21.67
N ASN A 307 2.04 -13.83 -22.95
CA ASN A 307 2.94 -14.84 -23.51
C ASN A 307 4.41 -14.60 -23.10
N PHE A 308 4.75 -13.36 -22.71
CA PHE A 308 6.13 -12.94 -22.48
C PHE A 308 6.37 -12.46 -21.06
N PHE A 309 5.39 -11.79 -20.45
CA PHE A 309 5.56 -11.21 -19.11
C PHE A 309 4.24 -11.12 -18.33
N LYS A 310 4.25 -11.66 -17.13
CA LYS A 310 3.24 -11.47 -16.10
C LYS A 310 3.89 -10.95 -14.83
N LEU A 311 3.19 -10.08 -14.11
CA LEU A 311 3.64 -9.49 -12.86
C LEU A 311 3.48 -10.49 -11.71
N ALA A 312 4.51 -10.65 -10.88
CA ALA A 312 4.43 -11.39 -9.62
C ALA A 312 4.81 -10.48 -8.45
N LEU A 313 4.11 -10.59 -7.33
CA LEU A 313 4.44 -9.87 -6.11
C LEU A 313 5.67 -10.48 -5.43
N GLY A 314 6.46 -9.66 -4.76
CA GLY A 314 7.75 -10.05 -4.17
C GLY A 314 8.92 -9.97 -5.15
N GLU A 315 8.70 -9.44 -6.36
CA GLU A 315 9.69 -9.25 -7.41
C GLU A 315 9.81 -7.79 -7.83
N TRP A 316 10.81 -7.49 -8.60
CA TRP A 316 10.96 -6.19 -9.24
C TRP A 316 11.39 -6.30 -10.70
N SER A 317 10.98 -5.33 -11.49
CA SER A 317 11.28 -5.23 -12.91
C SER A 317 12.06 -3.96 -13.19
N VAL A 318 13.14 -4.07 -13.95
CA VAL A 318 13.81 -2.90 -14.53
C VAL A 318 13.19 -2.58 -15.89
N VAL A 319 12.90 -1.30 -16.10
CA VAL A 319 12.34 -0.77 -17.36
C VAL A 319 13.33 0.24 -17.94
N THR A 320 13.82 -0.02 -19.14
CA THR A 320 14.74 0.90 -19.82
C THR A 320 14.32 1.16 -21.26
N GLY A 321 14.98 2.10 -21.92
CA GLY A 321 14.71 2.53 -23.29
C GLY A 321 15.26 3.93 -23.54
N ILE A 322 15.40 4.31 -24.80
CA ILE A 322 15.86 5.64 -25.19
C ILE A 322 14.93 6.75 -24.63
N PRO A 323 15.40 7.98 -24.47
CA PRO A 323 14.53 9.12 -24.15
C PRO A 323 13.31 9.17 -25.11
N ASN A 324 12.16 9.58 -24.60
CA ASN A 324 10.91 9.70 -25.34
C ASN A 324 10.35 8.37 -25.92
N SER A 325 10.83 7.21 -25.47
CA SER A 325 10.28 5.91 -25.90
C SER A 325 8.95 5.53 -25.23
N GLY A 326 8.48 6.29 -24.23
CA GLY A 326 7.23 6.05 -23.52
C GLY A 326 7.35 5.19 -22.26
N LYS A 327 8.55 5.04 -21.67
CA LYS A 327 8.80 4.21 -20.46
C LYS A 327 7.82 4.49 -19.33
N SER A 328 7.79 5.73 -18.87
CA SER A 328 6.93 6.19 -17.76
C SER A 328 5.46 5.98 -18.08
N ASP A 329 5.05 6.31 -19.28
CA ASP A 329 3.68 6.23 -19.74
C ASP A 329 3.16 4.77 -19.85
N ILE A 330 4.06 3.84 -20.22
CA ILE A 330 3.76 2.39 -20.24
C ILE A 330 3.66 1.85 -18.81
N VAL A 331 4.54 2.26 -17.91
CA VAL A 331 4.45 1.86 -16.48
C VAL A 331 3.15 2.40 -15.86
N ASP A 332 2.76 3.63 -16.18
CA ASP A 332 1.47 4.19 -15.77
C ASP A 332 0.29 3.35 -16.29
N GLN A 333 0.34 2.92 -17.57
CA GLN A 333 -0.69 2.05 -18.13
C GLN A 333 -0.77 0.70 -17.40
N ILE A 334 0.38 0.10 -17.11
CA ILE A 334 0.41 -1.15 -16.33
C ILE A 334 -0.23 -0.92 -14.97
N CYS A 335 0.12 0.17 -14.26
CA CYS A 335 -0.47 0.50 -12.97
C CYS A 335 -1.99 0.70 -13.05
N CYS A 336 -2.49 1.39 -14.08
CA CYS A 336 -3.92 1.56 -14.33
C CYS A 336 -4.62 0.20 -14.54
N ASN A 337 -4.06 -0.65 -15.40
CA ASN A 337 -4.61 -1.98 -15.67
C ASN A 337 -4.65 -2.85 -14.41
N MET A 338 -3.59 -2.80 -13.59
CA MET A 338 -3.51 -3.56 -12.34
C MET A 338 -4.51 -3.05 -11.29
N ALA A 339 -4.69 -1.73 -11.20
CA ALA A 339 -5.67 -1.12 -10.32
C ALA A 339 -7.10 -1.51 -10.73
N THR A 340 -7.43 -1.38 -12.01
CA THR A 340 -8.77 -1.67 -12.54
C THR A 340 -9.11 -3.17 -12.47
N LYS A 341 -8.18 -4.03 -12.88
CA LYS A 341 -8.46 -5.47 -13.02
C LYS A 341 -8.35 -6.23 -11.69
N TYR A 342 -7.43 -5.83 -10.83
CA TYR A 342 -7.11 -6.59 -9.61
C TYR A 342 -7.28 -5.77 -8.32
N GLY A 343 -7.69 -4.50 -8.41
CA GLY A 343 -7.82 -3.60 -7.26
C GLY A 343 -6.48 -3.27 -6.61
N PHE A 344 -5.37 -3.33 -7.36
CA PHE A 344 -4.04 -3.03 -6.83
C PHE A 344 -3.88 -1.55 -6.52
N ARG A 345 -3.13 -1.27 -5.48
CA ARG A 345 -2.75 0.08 -5.07
C ARG A 345 -1.30 0.36 -5.41
N CYS A 346 -1.05 1.55 -5.95
CA CYS A 346 0.23 1.96 -6.47
C CYS A 346 0.81 3.11 -5.64
N ALA A 347 2.12 3.06 -5.38
CA ALA A 347 2.89 4.16 -4.82
C ALA A 347 3.96 4.60 -5.83
N MET A 348 3.95 5.88 -6.19
CA MET A 348 4.74 6.42 -7.28
C MET A 348 5.72 7.48 -6.76
N PHE A 349 7.02 7.23 -6.95
CA PHE A 349 8.05 8.25 -6.87
C PHE A 349 8.47 8.59 -8.31
N SER A 350 7.89 9.66 -8.87
CA SER A 350 8.06 10.08 -10.26
C SER A 350 8.31 11.58 -10.35
N PRO A 351 9.49 12.07 -9.94
CA PRO A 351 9.80 13.50 -9.94
C PRO A 351 9.81 14.13 -11.34
N GLU A 352 10.14 13.37 -12.39
CA GLU A 352 10.08 13.86 -13.78
C GLU A 352 8.63 14.09 -14.28
N SER A 353 7.65 13.51 -13.62
CA SER A 353 6.22 13.73 -13.95
C SER A 353 5.64 15.00 -13.32
N PHE A 354 6.46 15.89 -12.80
CA PHE A 354 6.02 17.20 -12.32
C PHE A 354 5.61 18.11 -13.50
N PRO A 355 4.50 18.89 -13.40
CA PRO A 355 3.60 18.99 -12.25
C PRO A 355 2.70 17.76 -12.07
N TYR A 356 2.46 17.37 -10.80
CA TYR A 356 1.69 16.16 -10.48
C TYR A 356 0.25 16.21 -10.99
N GLU A 357 -0.32 17.40 -11.15
CA GLU A 357 -1.64 17.62 -11.74
C GLU A 357 -1.71 17.04 -13.17
N GLY A 358 -0.65 17.23 -13.95
CA GLY A 358 -0.53 16.65 -15.29
C GLY A 358 -0.43 15.13 -15.25
N HIS A 359 0.31 14.58 -14.30
CA HIS A 359 0.42 13.13 -14.10
C HIS A 359 -0.91 12.52 -13.69
N ILE A 360 -1.61 13.13 -12.72
CA ILE A 360 -2.93 12.69 -12.26
C ILE A 360 -3.92 12.70 -13.42
N LYS A 361 -3.93 13.78 -14.23
CA LYS A 361 -4.78 13.85 -15.42
C LYS A 361 -4.47 12.73 -16.43
N ARG A 362 -3.18 12.41 -16.64
CA ARG A 362 -2.76 11.31 -17.52
C ARG A 362 -3.28 9.96 -17.02
N ILE A 363 -3.17 9.69 -15.71
CA ILE A 363 -3.74 8.50 -15.08
C ILE A 363 -5.26 8.46 -15.26
N ALA A 364 -5.97 9.57 -15.01
CA ALA A 364 -7.41 9.65 -15.20
C ALA A 364 -7.82 9.37 -16.64
N ASN A 365 -7.11 9.92 -17.61
CA ASN A 365 -7.34 9.68 -19.03
C ASN A 365 -7.22 8.19 -19.38
N LYS A 366 -6.18 7.52 -18.86
CA LYS A 366 -5.97 6.09 -19.07
C LYS A 366 -7.05 5.22 -18.41
N LEU A 367 -7.49 5.58 -17.22
CA LEU A 367 -8.56 4.87 -16.49
C LEU A 367 -9.91 4.96 -17.21
N ASN A 368 -10.19 6.11 -17.83
CA ASN A 368 -11.45 6.35 -18.56
C ASN A 368 -11.35 6.04 -20.05
N GLU A 369 -10.18 5.69 -20.57
CA GLU A 369 -9.89 5.47 -22.00
C GLU A 369 -10.36 6.64 -22.90
N LYS A 370 -10.23 7.87 -22.39
CA LYS A 370 -10.61 9.10 -23.10
C LYS A 370 -9.87 10.32 -22.54
N ASN A 371 -9.87 11.41 -23.28
CA ASN A 371 -9.43 12.70 -22.77
C ASN A 371 -10.51 13.26 -21.83
N CYS A 372 -10.25 13.20 -20.52
CA CYS A 372 -11.21 13.53 -19.47
C CYS A 372 -11.61 15.00 -19.46
N THR A 373 -12.90 15.26 -19.33
CA THR A 373 -13.49 16.55 -18.92
C THR A 373 -13.33 16.74 -17.40
N ASN A 374 -13.68 17.92 -16.89
CA ASN A 374 -13.69 18.17 -15.44
C ASN A 374 -14.69 17.26 -14.70
N GLU A 375 -15.80 16.92 -15.32
CA GLU A 375 -16.79 16.00 -14.76
C GLU A 375 -16.19 14.57 -14.66
N ASP A 376 -15.54 14.10 -15.71
CA ASP A 376 -14.86 12.80 -15.69
C ASP A 376 -13.78 12.72 -14.59
N LEU A 377 -13.00 13.79 -14.44
CA LEU A 377 -12.00 13.91 -13.39
C LEU A 377 -12.62 13.81 -11.99
N ASN A 378 -13.75 14.50 -11.77
CA ASN A 378 -14.46 14.43 -10.51
C ASN A 378 -15.00 13.01 -10.24
N ASN A 379 -15.56 12.34 -11.24
CA ASN A 379 -16.09 10.99 -11.12
C ASN A 379 -14.99 9.95 -10.88
N THR A 380 -13.77 10.19 -11.36
CA THR A 380 -12.63 9.27 -11.20
C THR A 380 -11.79 9.56 -9.95
N LYS A 381 -12.02 10.70 -9.30
CA LYS A 381 -11.22 11.18 -8.17
C LYS A 381 -11.07 10.16 -7.05
N ASP A 382 -12.18 9.60 -6.59
CA ASP A 382 -12.19 8.67 -5.45
C ASP A 382 -11.43 7.38 -5.79
N PHE A 383 -11.57 6.88 -7.02
CA PHE A 383 -10.81 5.74 -7.49
C PHE A 383 -9.30 6.03 -7.49
N ILE A 384 -8.89 7.19 -8.01
CA ILE A 384 -7.48 7.60 -8.01
C ILE A 384 -6.96 7.74 -6.58
N GLN A 385 -7.71 8.36 -5.68
CA GLN A 385 -7.35 8.54 -4.28
C GLN A 385 -7.14 7.20 -3.56
N ASP A 386 -7.96 6.20 -3.87
CA ASP A 386 -7.87 4.87 -3.27
C ASP A 386 -6.71 4.04 -3.82
N HIS A 387 -6.37 4.20 -5.11
CA HIS A 387 -5.45 3.30 -5.79
C HIS A 387 -4.08 3.91 -6.11
N PHE A 388 -3.93 5.24 -6.11
CA PHE A 388 -2.67 5.89 -6.49
C PHE A 388 -2.18 6.84 -5.39
N ASN A 389 -0.90 6.74 -5.06
CA ASN A 389 -0.26 7.55 -4.04
C ASN A 389 1.06 8.10 -4.59
N TRP A 390 1.22 9.43 -4.61
CA TRP A 390 2.45 10.10 -5.05
C TRP A 390 3.33 10.42 -3.86
N ILE A 391 4.61 10.06 -3.96
CA ILE A 391 5.60 10.37 -2.94
C ILE A 391 6.33 11.64 -3.34
N LYS A 392 6.29 12.64 -2.47
CA LYS A 392 7.11 13.84 -2.54
C LYS A 392 8.15 13.77 -1.42
N ILE A 393 9.41 13.65 -1.79
CA ILE A 393 10.53 13.58 -0.84
C ILE A 393 11.37 14.84 -0.96
N ASP A 394 11.76 15.41 0.18
CA ASP A 394 12.68 16.55 0.23
C ASP A 394 14.09 16.10 -0.17
N LEU A 395 14.87 17.02 -0.74
CA LEU A 395 16.21 16.74 -1.26
C LEU A 395 17.14 16.04 -0.25
N GLU A 396 17.02 16.36 1.03
CA GLU A 396 17.81 15.74 2.12
C GLU A 396 17.56 14.23 2.27
N ASN A 397 16.41 13.76 1.82
CA ASN A 397 15.97 12.35 1.90
C ASN A 397 15.87 11.66 0.53
N LEU A 398 16.38 12.30 -0.52
CA LEU A 398 16.33 11.79 -1.90
C LEU A 398 17.31 10.62 -2.12
N THR A 399 17.30 9.69 -1.18
CA THR A 399 18.08 8.46 -1.23
C THR A 399 17.14 7.26 -1.43
N LEU A 400 17.67 6.17 -1.98
CA LEU A 400 16.86 4.93 -2.07
C LEU A 400 16.31 4.52 -0.70
N LYS A 401 17.11 4.63 0.35
CA LYS A 401 16.68 4.28 1.72
C LYS A 401 15.48 5.12 2.15
N GLY A 402 15.48 6.42 1.86
CA GLY A 402 14.36 7.32 2.16
C GLY A 402 13.10 6.94 1.38
N ILE A 403 13.24 6.63 0.09
CA ILE A 403 12.12 6.21 -0.77
C ILE A 403 11.55 4.87 -0.31
N LEU A 404 12.40 3.86 -0.05
CA LEU A 404 11.94 2.56 0.43
C LEU A 404 11.30 2.66 1.81
N LYS A 405 11.72 3.61 2.68
CA LYS A 405 11.05 3.90 3.95
C LYS A 405 9.64 4.43 3.71
N ALA A 406 9.48 5.42 2.82
CA ALA A 406 8.17 5.97 2.46
C ALA A 406 7.26 4.91 1.83
N PHE A 407 7.80 4.05 0.97
CA PHE A 407 7.04 2.92 0.44
C PHE A 407 6.61 1.94 1.54
N ARG A 408 7.47 1.60 2.53
CA ARG A 408 7.09 0.75 3.67
C ARG A 408 5.94 1.35 4.47
N GLU A 409 5.97 2.65 4.73
CA GLU A 409 4.91 3.36 5.42
C GLU A 409 3.59 3.28 4.63
N LEU A 410 3.63 3.49 3.31
CA LEU A 410 2.46 3.36 2.44
C LEU A 410 1.98 1.90 2.30
N VAL A 411 2.88 0.92 2.26
CA VAL A 411 2.49 -0.51 2.33
C VAL A 411 1.75 -0.78 3.63
N PHE A 412 2.25 -0.27 4.75
CA PHE A 412 1.60 -0.41 6.04
C PHE A 412 0.22 0.26 6.08
N GLN A 413 0.15 1.54 5.71
CA GLN A 413 -1.06 2.35 5.80
C GLN A 413 -2.10 1.98 4.74
N LYS A 414 -1.68 1.91 3.49
CA LYS A 414 -2.56 1.79 2.31
C LYS A 414 -2.60 0.41 1.68
N GLY A 415 -1.73 -0.51 2.08
CA GLY A 415 -1.67 -1.84 1.48
C GLY A 415 -1.19 -1.83 0.03
N ILE A 416 -0.19 -1.01 -0.28
CA ILE A 416 0.37 -0.90 -1.64
C ILE A 416 0.83 -2.25 -2.16
N ASN A 417 0.53 -2.51 -3.44
CA ASN A 417 0.93 -3.71 -4.17
C ASN A 417 2.04 -3.41 -5.18
N ILE A 418 2.03 -2.22 -5.79
CA ILE A 418 3.01 -1.80 -6.79
C ILE A 418 3.71 -0.53 -6.34
N CYS A 419 5.04 -0.54 -6.41
CA CYS A 419 5.88 0.64 -6.21
C CYS A 419 6.55 1.03 -7.54
N VAL A 420 6.68 2.32 -7.81
CA VAL A 420 7.34 2.85 -9.00
C VAL A 420 8.41 3.84 -8.60
N ILE A 421 9.62 3.64 -9.11
CA ILE A 421 10.72 4.63 -9.05
C ILE A 421 11.03 5.05 -10.49
N ASP A 422 10.75 6.30 -10.83
CA ASP A 422 10.85 6.83 -12.18
C ASP A 422 11.39 8.28 -12.19
N PRO A 423 12.70 8.45 -12.54
CA PRO A 423 13.68 7.42 -12.82
C PRO A 423 14.66 7.16 -11.65
N TYR A 424 15.37 6.05 -11.73
CA TYR A 424 16.51 5.71 -10.86
C TYR A 424 17.61 6.79 -10.85
N ASN A 425 17.83 7.42 -11.99
CA ASN A 425 18.90 8.40 -12.18
C ASN A 425 18.70 9.71 -11.38
N MET A 426 17.51 9.95 -10.85
CA MET A 426 17.21 11.12 -9.99
C MET A 426 17.56 10.87 -8.51
N LEU A 427 17.97 9.66 -8.15
CA LEU A 427 18.44 9.38 -6.79
C LEU A 427 19.78 10.04 -6.53
N ASP A 428 19.97 10.53 -5.31
CA ASP A 428 21.27 11.05 -4.89
C ASP A 428 22.30 9.93 -4.79
N HIS A 429 23.28 9.99 -5.67
CA HIS A 429 24.43 9.10 -5.71
C HIS A 429 25.71 9.74 -5.18
N SER A 430 25.62 10.95 -4.60
CA SER A 430 26.78 11.78 -4.22
C SER A 430 27.67 11.15 -3.15
N ALA A 431 27.12 10.28 -2.33
CA ALA A 431 27.84 9.69 -1.22
C ALA A 431 28.82 8.55 -1.58
N GLN A 432 28.71 7.93 -2.76
CA GLN A 432 29.57 6.79 -3.13
C GLN A 432 29.68 6.59 -4.65
N ARG A 433 30.85 6.80 -5.19
CA ARG A 433 31.20 6.54 -6.61
C ARG A 433 31.60 5.07 -6.89
N ASP A 434 31.30 4.14 -5.99
CA ASP A 434 31.75 2.76 -6.07
C ASP A 434 30.76 1.88 -6.85
N TYR A 435 31.26 1.05 -7.79
CA TYR A 435 30.46 0.05 -8.51
C TYR A 435 29.70 -0.91 -7.58
N SER A 436 30.24 -1.18 -6.39
CA SER A 436 29.57 -1.98 -5.36
C SER A 436 28.30 -1.33 -4.82
N TYR A 437 28.14 -0.02 -4.96
CA TYR A 437 26.99 0.75 -4.49
C TYR A 437 25.71 0.37 -5.25
N VAL A 438 25.75 0.31 -6.59
CA VAL A 438 24.59 -0.08 -7.40
C VAL A 438 24.14 -1.48 -7.01
N GLY A 439 25.07 -2.41 -6.87
CA GLY A 439 24.78 -3.77 -6.45
C GLY A 439 24.08 -3.84 -5.08
N ARG A 440 24.49 -3.03 -4.10
CA ARG A 440 23.83 -2.94 -2.78
C ARG A 440 22.43 -2.38 -2.88
N ILE A 441 22.23 -1.31 -3.67
CA ILE A 441 20.91 -0.71 -3.93
C ILE A 441 19.93 -1.74 -4.48
N LEU A 442 20.32 -2.46 -5.53
CA LEU A 442 19.46 -3.45 -6.17
C LEU A 442 19.15 -4.63 -5.23
N SER A 443 20.07 -4.99 -4.34
CA SER A 443 19.81 -5.98 -3.30
C SER A 443 18.81 -5.49 -2.26
N GLN A 444 18.85 -4.21 -1.88
CA GLN A 444 17.87 -3.60 -0.97
C GLN A 444 16.46 -3.57 -1.59
N ILE A 445 16.35 -3.29 -2.90
CA ILE A 445 15.08 -3.38 -3.64
C ILE A 445 14.55 -4.81 -3.60
N THR A 446 15.41 -5.81 -3.86
CA THR A 446 15.02 -7.23 -3.81
C THR A 446 14.48 -7.58 -2.43
N GLN A 447 15.20 -7.25 -1.37
CA GLN A 447 14.79 -7.51 -0.01
C GLN A 447 13.48 -6.81 0.35
N PHE A 448 13.34 -5.54 -0.05
CA PHE A 448 12.10 -4.78 0.14
C PHE A 448 10.90 -5.48 -0.49
N CYS A 449 10.98 -5.85 -1.77
CA CYS A 449 9.88 -6.51 -2.47
C CYS A 449 9.50 -7.85 -1.83
N GLN A 450 10.50 -8.65 -1.44
CA GLN A 450 10.27 -9.94 -0.78
C GLN A 450 9.60 -9.80 0.58
N GLN A 451 10.03 -8.82 1.39
CA GLN A 451 9.49 -8.56 2.72
C GLN A 451 8.06 -8.00 2.69
N THR A 452 7.80 -7.09 1.77
CA THR A 452 6.51 -6.39 1.67
C THR A 452 5.51 -7.09 0.75
N LYS A 453 5.96 -8.11 -0.01
CA LYS A 453 5.16 -8.75 -1.05
C LYS A 453 4.57 -7.75 -2.03
N THR A 454 5.39 -6.77 -2.45
CA THR A 454 5.06 -5.79 -3.48
C THR A 454 5.82 -6.07 -4.75
N HIS A 455 5.35 -5.56 -5.89
CA HIS A 455 6.15 -5.46 -7.11
C HIS A 455 6.72 -4.06 -7.25
N LEU A 456 7.99 -3.92 -7.66
CA LEU A 456 8.59 -2.61 -7.89
C LEU A 456 9.04 -2.47 -9.34
N PHE A 457 8.56 -1.42 -10.01
CA PHE A 457 9.10 -0.98 -11.30
C PHE A 457 10.21 0.05 -11.07
N LEU A 458 11.40 -0.25 -11.58
CA LEU A 458 12.55 0.64 -11.56
C LEU A 458 12.83 1.13 -12.98
N VAL A 459 12.46 2.36 -13.26
CA VAL A 459 12.76 2.98 -14.56
C VAL A 459 14.19 3.53 -14.53
N ALA A 460 15.01 3.11 -15.48
CA ALA A 460 16.41 3.52 -15.56
C ALA A 460 16.78 3.94 -16.99
N HIS A 461 17.53 5.03 -17.09
CA HIS A 461 18.01 5.51 -18.39
C HIS A 461 19.25 4.74 -18.84
N PRO A 462 19.36 4.41 -20.14
CA PRO A 462 20.57 3.86 -20.70
C PRO A 462 21.69 4.93 -20.75
N ARG A 463 22.91 4.46 -20.90
CA ARG A 463 24.04 5.33 -21.27
C ARG A 463 23.76 5.97 -22.65
N LYS A 464 24.60 6.92 -23.04
CA LYS A 464 24.53 7.51 -24.40
C LYS A 464 24.61 6.39 -25.44
N ILE A 465 23.54 6.23 -26.21
CA ILE A 465 23.42 5.23 -27.26
C ILE A 465 23.73 5.93 -28.58
N GLU A 466 24.55 5.28 -29.42
CA GLU A 466 24.86 5.76 -30.75
C GLU A 466 23.63 5.75 -31.65
N SER A 467 23.45 6.79 -32.41
CA SER A 467 22.46 6.83 -33.50
C SER A 467 23.18 6.62 -34.84
N ILE A 468 22.64 5.72 -35.64
CA ILE A 468 23.11 5.48 -37.00
C ILE A 468 22.03 6.05 -37.93
N GLU A 469 22.41 6.99 -38.79
CA GLU A 469 21.51 7.68 -39.73
C GLU A 469 20.21 8.23 -39.06
N GLY A 470 20.32 8.79 -37.84
CA GLY A 470 19.22 9.37 -37.13
C GLY A 470 18.30 8.34 -36.42
N THR A 471 18.61 7.04 -36.48
CA THR A 471 17.89 5.99 -35.77
C THR A 471 18.74 5.46 -34.62
N TYR A 472 18.22 5.49 -33.40
CA TYR A 472 18.89 4.93 -32.23
C TYR A 472 18.86 3.39 -32.27
N LYS A 473 20.02 2.78 -31.98
CA LYS A 473 20.11 1.34 -31.76
C LYS A 473 19.23 0.94 -30.57
N LYS A 474 18.56 -0.21 -30.66
CA LYS A 474 17.84 -0.76 -29.52
C LYS A 474 18.80 -0.94 -28.34
N PRO A 475 18.52 -0.33 -27.14
CA PRO A 475 19.32 -0.60 -25.96
C PRO A 475 19.14 -2.03 -25.48
N THR A 476 20.08 -2.48 -24.65
CA THR A 476 20.01 -3.71 -23.87
C THR A 476 20.00 -3.38 -22.38
N LEU A 477 19.76 -4.34 -21.52
CA LEU A 477 19.85 -4.15 -20.08
C LEU A 477 21.28 -3.84 -19.61
N TYR A 478 22.30 -4.20 -20.39
CA TYR A 478 23.71 -3.87 -20.12
C TYR A 478 24.05 -2.39 -20.43
N ASP A 479 23.22 -1.73 -21.22
CA ASP A 479 23.39 -0.32 -21.55
C ASP A 479 22.88 0.62 -20.46
N ILE A 480 22.24 0.11 -19.41
CA ILE A 480 21.78 0.95 -18.29
C ILE A 480 22.97 1.59 -17.60
N SER A 481 22.88 2.91 -17.37
CA SER A 481 23.92 3.67 -16.71
C SER A 481 24.14 3.15 -15.28
N GLY A 482 25.38 2.77 -14.98
CA GLY A 482 25.79 2.41 -13.62
C GLY A 482 26.35 1.02 -13.44
N SER A 483 25.80 -0.06 -14.01
CA SER A 483 26.34 -1.40 -13.79
C SER A 483 25.64 -2.50 -14.60
N ALA A 484 26.38 -3.55 -14.96
CA ALA A 484 25.83 -4.84 -15.42
C ALA A 484 24.93 -5.52 -14.34
N ASP A 485 24.98 -5.04 -13.10
CA ASP A 485 24.18 -5.57 -12.00
C ASP A 485 22.66 -5.44 -12.23
N PHE A 486 22.22 -4.49 -13.04
CA PHE A 486 20.80 -4.41 -13.42
C PHE A 486 20.34 -5.70 -14.12
N PHE A 487 21.13 -6.20 -15.07
CA PHE A 487 20.84 -7.48 -15.69
C PHE A 487 20.94 -8.63 -14.68
N ASN A 488 21.99 -8.66 -13.86
CA ASN A 488 22.23 -9.80 -12.96
C ASN A 488 21.17 -9.90 -11.85
N LYS A 489 20.76 -8.78 -11.25
CA LYS A 489 19.93 -8.76 -10.03
C LYS A 489 18.43 -8.59 -10.27
N ALA A 490 18.00 -7.96 -11.38
CA ALA A 490 16.59 -7.83 -11.70
C ALA A 490 15.91 -9.20 -11.83
N TYR A 491 14.66 -9.30 -11.41
CA TYR A 491 13.84 -10.46 -11.72
C TYR A 491 13.39 -10.42 -13.18
N ASN A 492 12.95 -9.27 -13.63
CA ASN A 492 12.47 -9.08 -14.98
C ASN A 492 13.11 -7.84 -15.60
N GLY A 493 13.33 -7.85 -16.91
CA GLY A 493 13.92 -6.73 -17.64
C GLY A 493 13.13 -6.43 -18.92
N LEU A 494 12.60 -5.21 -18.97
CA LEU A 494 11.79 -4.70 -20.07
C LEU A 494 12.51 -3.58 -20.79
N ILE A 495 12.55 -3.64 -22.12
CA ILE A 495 13.08 -2.58 -22.95
C ILE A 495 11.96 -2.00 -23.79
N ILE A 496 11.73 -0.71 -23.58
CA ILE A 496 10.74 0.04 -24.35
C ILE A 496 11.46 0.69 -25.52
N TYR A 497 11.14 0.24 -26.71
CA TYR A 497 11.77 0.71 -27.93
C TYR A 497 10.72 1.28 -28.89
N ARG A 498 10.88 2.55 -29.20
CA ARG A 498 10.12 3.26 -30.23
C ARG A 498 11.08 3.62 -31.34
N CYS A 499 10.76 3.21 -32.55
CA CYS A 499 11.59 3.55 -33.69
C CYS A 499 11.35 5.03 -34.07
N ILE A 500 12.26 5.90 -33.64
CA ILE A 500 12.21 7.33 -33.92
C ILE A 500 13.29 7.63 -34.93
N GLY A 501 12.93 8.11 -36.15
CA GLY A 501 13.87 8.51 -37.18
C GLY A 501 13.23 8.61 -38.56
N GLN A 502 13.85 9.40 -39.47
CA GLN A 502 13.29 9.69 -40.80
C GLN A 502 13.26 8.50 -41.78
N LYS A 503 13.99 7.42 -41.53
CA LYS A 503 14.07 6.23 -42.40
C LYS A 503 13.43 4.98 -41.79
N SER A 504 12.62 5.14 -40.72
CA SER A 504 11.95 4.01 -40.09
C SER A 504 10.88 3.41 -41.02
N LYS A 505 10.98 2.11 -41.30
CA LYS A 505 9.91 1.32 -41.95
C LYS A 505 8.64 1.20 -41.11
N TYR A 506 8.72 1.56 -39.82
CA TYR A 506 7.61 1.51 -38.89
C TYR A 506 6.93 2.87 -38.77
N LYS A 507 5.63 2.90 -38.65
CA LYS A 507 4.89 4.10 -38.26
C LYS A 507 5.42 4.56 -36.91
N SER A 508 5.68 5.86 -36.74
CA SER A 508 6.28 6.47 -35.53
C SER A 508 5.53 6.16 -34.21
N ASP A 509 4.34 5.56 -34.31
CA ASP A 509 3.45 5.29 -33.18
C ASP A 509 3.55 3.87 -32.64
N VAL A 510 4.30 2.97 -33.30
CA VAL A 510 4.49 1.60 -32.81
C VAL A 510 5.60 1.56 -31.77
N ILE A 511 5.26 1.01 -30.60
CA ILE A 511 6.22 0.75 -29.54
C ILE A 511 6.39 -0.75 -29.41
N LYS A 512 7.63 -1.18 -29.43
CA LYS A 512 8.02 -2.58 -29.27
C LYS A 512 8.59 -2.77 -27.87
N ILE A 513 7.95 -3.66 -27.10
CA ILE A 513 8.38 -4.01 -25.76
C ILE A 513 9.15 -5.32 -25.84
N TYR A 514 10.44 -5.29 -25.55
CA TYR A 514 11.28 -6.49 -25.47
C TYR A 514 11.37 -6.96 -24.02
N ILE A 515 11.12 -8.22 -23.81
CA ILE A 515 11.34 -8.90 -22.54
C ILE A 515 12.71 -9.59 -22.66
N GLU A 516 13.74 -8.96 -22.12
CA GLU A 516 15.11 -9.47 -22.19
C GLU A 516 15.51 -10.30 -20.98
N LYS A 517 14.71 -10.23 -19.92
CA LYS A 517 14.91 -11.07 -18.73
C LYS A 517 13.60 -11.45 -18.09
N VAL A 518 13.46 -12.73 -17.79
CA VAL A 518 12.45 -13.30 -16.90
C VAL A 518 13.13 -14.36 -16.05
N LYS A 519 13.21 -14.16 -14.74
CA LYS A 519 13.92 -15.08 -13.84
C LYS A 519 13.13 -16.36 -13.59
N ARG A 520 11.80 -16.26 -13.60
CA ARG A 520 10.89 -17.38 -13.35
C ARG A 520 10.07 -17.68 -14.59
N LYS A 521 10.18 -18.91 -15.09
CA LYS A 521 9.48 -19.35 -16.31
C LYS A 521 7.96 -19.22 -16.22
N GLU A 522 7.40 -19.32 -15.01
CA GLU A 522 5.97 -19.16 -14.76
C GLU A 522 5.46 -17.74 -15.02
N ASN A 523 6.34 -16.74 -14.95
CA ASN A 523 6.01 -15.35 -15.18
C ASN A 523 6.14 -14.92 -16.65
N GLY A 524 6.68 -15.78 -17.53
CA GLY A 524 6.82 -15.51 -18.94
C GLY A 524 8.07 -16.08 -19.56
N GLN A 525 8.42 -15.56 -20.73
CA GLN A 525 9.59 -15.98 -21.52
C GLN A 525 10.20 -14.78 -22.26
N LEU A 526 11.39 -14.95 -22.75
CA LEU A 526 12.05 -13.95 -23.60
C LEU A 526 11.28 -13.75 -24.90
N GLY A 527 11.24 -12.53 -25.39
CA GLY A 527 10.56 -12.21 -26.62
C GLY A 527 10.16 -10.75 -26.68
N ASN A 528 9.16 -10.44 -27.49
CA ASN A 528 8.66 -9.08 -27.62
C ASN A 528 7.21 -9.06 -28.11
N PHE A 529 6.56 -7.94 -27.84
CA PHE A 529 5.24 -7.62 -28.36
C PHE A 529 5.15 -6.16 -28.76
N GLU A 530 4.20 -5.84 -29.60
CA GLU A 530 4.01 -4.51 -30.16
C GLU A 530 2.68 -3.92 -29.67
N ILE A 531 2.74 -2.63 -29.35
CA ILE A 531 1.60 -1.82 -28.92
C ILE A 531 1.65 -0.45 -29.61
N ALA A 532 0.51 0.20 -29.69
CA ALA A 532 0.43 1.58 -30.17
C ALA A 532 -0.40 2.44 -29.22
N PRO A 533 -0.02 3.71 -28.97
CA PRO A 533 -0.81 4.62 -28.18
C PRO A 533 -2.05 5.07 -28.98
N ASP A 534 -3.20 5.06 -28.34
CA ASP A 534 -4.42 5.64 -28.86
C ASP A 534 -4.62 7.04 -28.27
N PHE A 535 -4.05 8.04 -28.91
CA PHE A 535 -4.11 9.43 -28.42
C PHE A 535 -5.51 10.04 -28.42
N TYR A 536 -6.42 9.51 -29.22
CA TYR A 536 -7.82 9.96 -29.24
C TYR A 536 -8.58 9.45 -28.00
N ASN A 537 -8.19 8.28 -27.48
CA ASN A 537 -8.81 7.63 -26.34
C ASN A 537 -7.90 7.67 -25.10
N GLY A 538 -7.47 8.88 -24.70
CA GLY A 538 -6.74 9.09 -23.46
C GLY A 538 -5.28 8.60 -23.43
N GLY A 539 -4.72 8.25 -24.59
CA GLY A 539 -3.34 7.76 -24.71
C GLY A 539 -3.15 6.34 -24.16
N VAL A 540 -4.20 5.53 -24.10
CA VAL A 540 -4.11 4.10 -23.73
C VAL A 540 -3.33 3.32 -24.80
N TYR A 541 -2.63 2.27 -24.38
CA TYR A 541 -1.89 1.42 -25.29
C TYR A 541 -2.73 0.20 -25.69
N LYS A 542 -2.93 0.05 -26.99
CA LYS A 542 -3.67 -1.08 -27.58
C LYS A 542 -2.72 -2.03 -28.30
N ALA A 543 -3.07 -3.32 -28.31
CA ALA A 543 -2.40 -4.29 -29.16
C ALA A 543 -2.55 -3.89 -30.63
N LEU A 544 -1.48 -4.04 -31.39
CA LEU A 544 -1.63 -4.07 -32.83
C LEU A 544 -2.31 -5.38 -33.23
N ALA A 545 -3.36 -5.31 -34.02
CA ALA A 545 -3.98 -6.50 -34.59
C ALA A 545 -2.89 -7.31 -35.30
N ALA A 546 -2.74 -8.57 -34.93
CA ALA A 546 -1.81 -9.46 -35.60
C ALA A 546 -2.22 -9.54 -37.06
N GLU A 547 -1.49 -8.88 -37.97
CA GLU A 547 -1.48 -9.32 -39.35
C GLU A 547 -1.03 -10.78 -39.32
N ASN A 548 -1.85 -11.69 -39.80
CA ASN A 548 -1.54 -13.11 -40.00
C ASN A 548 -0.29 -13.22 -40.88
N LYS A 549 0.88 -13.00 -40.33
CA LYS A 549 2.13 -13.45 -40.95
C LYS A 549 2.32 -14.89 -40.50
N THR A 550 1.90 -15.82 -41.34
CA THR A 550 2.42 -17.18 -41.38
C THR A 550 3.94 -17.08 -41.29
N LEU A 551 4.49 -17.48 -40.15
CA LEU A 551 5.93 -17.66 -40.02
C LEU A 551 6.32 -18.79 -40.96
N GLU A 552 6.90 -18.43 -42.13
CA GLU A 552 7.70 -19.35 -42.88
C GLU A 552 8.86 -19.79 -41.99
N VAL A 553 8.78 -21.02 -41.52
CA VAL A 553 9.88 -21.70 -40.87
C VAL A 553 10.99 -21.87 -41.91
N ILE A 554 11.96 -20.98 -41.95
CA ILE A 554 13.19 -21.20 -42.69
C ILE A 554 13.88 -22.37 -41.96
N LYS A 555 13.75 -23.56 -42.53
CA LYS A 555 14.56 -24.72 -42.19
C LYS A 555 15.98 -24.42 -42.67
N ASP A 556 16.79 -23.86 -41.77
CA ASP A 556 18.23 -23.78 -42.01
C ASP A 556 18.82 -25.19 -41.83
N THR A 557 19.05 -25.88 -42.98
CA THR A 557 19.57 -27.26 -43.05
C THR A 557 21.09 -27.28 -43.04
N ASN A 558 21.78 -26.28 -42.53
CA ASN A 558 23.24 -26.27 -42.45
C ASN A 558 23.73 -25.68 -41.12
N ILE A 559 23.68 -26.51 -40.07
CA ILE A 559 24.56 -26.33 -38.90
C ILE A 559 25.50 -27.54 -38.90
N PRO A 560 26.78 -27.39 -39.21
CA PRO A 560 27.79 -28.37 -38.84
C PRO A 560 28.06 -28.24 -37.33
N PHE A 561 28.12 -29.34 -36.66
CA PHE A 561 28.38 -29.67 -35.26
C PHE A 561 29.04 -28.63 -34.36
#